data_d2fde24b17641d0f93a3f0eb720bd72d
#
_entry.id   d2fde24b17641d0f93a3f0eb720bd72d
#
_cell.length_a   1.000
_cell.length_b   1.000
_cell.length_c   1.000
_cell.angle_alpha   90.00
_cell.angle_beta   90.00
_cell.angle_gamma   90.00
#
_symmetry.space_group_name_H-M   'P 1'
#
loop_
_entity.id
_entity.type
_entity.pdbx_description
1 polymer ?
#
loop_
_entity_poly.entity_id
_entity_poly.type
_entity_poly.pdbx_seq_one_letter_code
_entity_poly.pdbx_strand_id
1 'polypeptide(L)'
;MEFTQYVRKPFLVEAVEVTAENMAEVAKYVGEMREKDDGTPFIYVDRRLVPNVFRVYPGFYMTRMGDHIRCYSRKVFLEQFVQSHPDIVAWVEFINNGDGKTQTTKGVTT
;
A
#
# COMPACT_ATOMS: atom_id res chain seq x y z
N MET A 1 -6.32 -11.23 -34.76
CA MET A 1 -5.76 -10.83 -33.45
C MET A 1 -6.53 -11.55 -32.37
N GLU A 2 -5.80 -12.19 -31.45
CA GLU A 2 -6.40 -12.94 -30.35
C GLU A 2 -5.87 -12.42 -29.02
N PHE A 3 -6.75 -12.30 -28.04
CA PHE A 3 -6.36 -11.90 -26.69
C PHE A 3 -6.17 -13.13 -25.81
N THR A 4 -5.11 -13.13 -25.03
CA THR A 4 -4.83 -14.17 -24.04
C THR A 4 -5.01 -13.54 -22.65
N GLN A 5 -5.64 -14.27 -21.75
CA GLN A 5 -5.83 -13.78 -20.38
C GLN A 5 -4.54 -13.89 -19.59
N TYR A 6 -4.25 -12.83 -18.83
CA TYR A 6 -3.12 -12.80 -17.90
C TYR A 6 -3.63 -12.29 -16.56
N VAL A 7 -2.98 -12.70 -15.51
CA VAL A 7 -3.26 -12.21 -14.16
C VAL A 7 -2.14 -11.24 -13.79
N ARG A 8 -2.52 -10.04 -13.34
CA ARG A 8 -1.55 -9.09 -12.80
C ARG A 8 -0.94 -9.69 -11.54
N LYS A 9 0.39 -9.71 -11.46
CA LYS A 9 1.06 -10.26 -10.28
C LYS A 9 0.67 -9.42 -9.06
N PRO A 10 0.14 -10.05 -8.01
CA PRO A 10 -0.21 -9.35 -6.79
C PRO A 10 1.02 -9.02 -5.97
N PHE A 11 0.86 -8.10 -5.02
CA PHE A 11 1.92 -7.79 -4.07
C PHE A 11 1.29 -7.52 -2.70
N LEU A 12 2.11 -7.67 -1.67
CA LEU A 12 1.70 -7.43 -0.29
C LEU A 12 2.15 -6.04 0.12
N VAL A 13 1.31 -5.35 0.87
CA VAL A 13 1.66 -4.05 1.45
C VAL A 13 1.39 -4.11 2.95
N GLU A 14 2.10 -3.29 3.69
CA GLU A 14 1.74 -3.00 5.07
C GLU A 14 0.91 -1.73 5.07
N ALA A 15 -0.11 -1.68 5.92
CA ALA A 15 -1.00 -0.54 5.95
C ALA A 15 -1.35 -0.17 7.39
N VAL A 16 -1.56 1.11 7.61
CA VAL A 16 -2.02 1.62 8.90
C VAL A 16 -3.10 2.65 8.66
N GLU A 17 -4.14 2.61 9.48
CA GLU A 17 -5.16 3.65 9.45
C GLU A 17 -4.62 4.90 10.14
N VAL A 18 -4.81 6.06 9.51
CA VAL A 18 -4.40 7.34 10.08
C VAL A 18 -5.46 7.78 11.07
N THR A 19 -5.03 8.05 12.29
CA THR A 19 -5.89 8.49 13.39
C THR A 19 -5.35 9.78 13.94
N ALA A 20 -6.16 10.46 14.79
CA ALA A 20 -5.69 11.65 15.46
C ALA A 20 -4.44 11.37 16.30
N GLU A 21 -4.35 10.19 16.88
CA GLU A 21 -3.23 9.80 17.74
C GLU A 21 -1.93 9.56 16.99
N ASN A 22 -2.01 9.01 15.76
CA ASN A 22 -0.78 8.65 15.04
C ASN A 22 -0.44 9.60 13.90
N MET A 23 -1.24 10.65 13.66
CA MET A 23 -1.01 11.57 12.53
C MET A 23 0.39 12.14 12.50
N ALA A 24 0.90 12.57 13.66
CA ALA A 24 2.23 13.18 13.71
C ALA A 24 3.30 12.19 13.29
N GLU A 25 3.14 10.93 13.66
CA GLU A 25 4.08 9.89 13.27
C GLU A 25 3.96 9.57 11.77
N VAL A 26 2.73 9.47 11.27
CA VAL A 26 2.51 9.23 9.84
C VAL A 26 3.10 10.37 9.01
N ALA A 27 2.98 11.61 9.49
CA ALA A 27 3.50 12.77 8.78
C ALA A 27 4.99 12.66 8.52
N LYS A 28 5.74 11.99 9.40
CA LYS A 28 7.18 11.80 9.20
C LYS A 28 7.50 10.99 7.94
N TYR A 29 6.55 10.17 7.50
CA TYR A 29 6.72 9.36 6.28
C TYR A 29 6.23 10.07 5.03
N VAL A 30 5.25 10.97 5.15
CA VAL A 30 4.52 11.43 3.97
C VAL A 30 4.54 12.95 3.77
N GLY A 31 4.85 13.74 4.80
CA GLY A 31 4.82 15.19 4.65
C GLY A 31 4.94 15.89 5.99
N GLU A 32 4.11 16.90 6.19
CA GLU A 32 4.17 17.69 7.42
C GLU A 32 2.77 18.01 7.94
N MET A 33 2.67 18.16 9.26
CA MET A 33 1.41 18.54 9.89
C MET A 33 1.10 20.01 9.59
N ARG A 34 -0.16 20.27 9.27
CA ARG A 34 -0.68 21.63 9.08
C ARG A 34 -2.09 21.71 9.65
N GLU A 35 -2.64 22.91 9.64
CA GLU A 35 -4.00 23.14 10.11
C GLU A 35 -4.77 23.93 9.07
N LYS A 36 -6.06 23.59 8.95
CA LYS A 36 -6.98 24.37 8.15
C LYS A 36 -7.33 25.66 8.91
N ASP A 37 -8.03 26.56 8.23
CA ASP A 37 -8.42 27.84 8.83
C ASP A 37 -9.24 27.66 10.10
N ASP A 38 -9.99 26.56 10.19
CA ASP A 38 -10.82 26.27 11.37
C ASP A 38 -10.05 25.50 12.46
N GLY A 39 -8.74 25.30 12.29
CA GLY A 39 -7.91 24.61 13.26
C GLY A 39 -7.88 23.10 13.10
N THR A 40 -8.59 22.54 12.12
CA THR A 40 -8.60 21.10 11.89
C THR A 40 -7.23 20.64 11.36
N PRO A 41 -6.58 19.68 12.03
CA PRO A 41 -5.27 19.23 11.57
C PRO A 41 -5.38 18.31 10.36
N PHE A 42 -4.38 18.37 9.51
CA PHE A 42 -4.22 17.44 8.40
C PHE A 42 -2.73 17.32 8.09
N ILE A 43 -2.38 16.35 7.23
CA ILE A 43 -1.01 16.20 6.76
C ILE A 43 -0.95 16.74 5.35
N TYR A 44 -0.05 17.73 5.14
CA TYR A 44 0.24 18.25 3.81
C TYR A 44 1.29 17.33 3.19
N VAL A 45 0.96 16.70 2.07
CA VAL A 45 1.76 15.60 1.52
C VAL A 45 2.91 16.14 0.67
N ASP A 46 4.08 15.56 0.85
CA ASP A 46 5.21 15.79 -0.05
C ASP A 46 5.00 14.88 -1.28
N ARG A 47 4.62 15.48 -2.38
CA ARG A 47 4.27 14.76 -3.60
C ARG A 47 5.45 14.06 -4.25
N ARG A 48 6.68 14.35 -3.83
CA ARG A 48 7.85 13.60 -4.27
C ARG A 48 7.90 12.22 -3.62
N LEU A 49 7.37 12.11 -2.41
CA LEU A 49 7.34 10.85 -1.66
C LEU A 49 6.05 10.08 -1.93
N VAL A 50 4.92 10.79 -1.97
CA VAL A 50 3.59 10.18 -2.09
C VAL A 50 2.84 10.94 -3.17
N PRO A 51 2.93 10.50 -4.43
CA PRO A 51 2.40 11.30 -5.55
C PRO A 51 0.90 11.19 -5.76
N ASN A 52 0.20 10.32 -5.04
CA ASN A 52 -1.19 10.01 -5.36
C ASN A 52 -2.23 10.82 -4.58
N VAL A 53 -1.82 11.60 -3.58
CA VAL A 53 -2.76 12.47 -2.83
C VAL A 53 -2.07 13.77 -2.46
N PHE A 54 -2.87 14.80 -2.14
CA PHE A 54 -2.36 16.10 -1.70
C PHE A 54 -2.40 16.27 -0.20
N ARG A 55 -3.42 15.70 0.46
CA ARG A 55 -3.67 15.87 1.88
C ARG A 55 -4.12 14.55 2.46
N VAL A 56 -3.80 14.33 3.74
CA VAL A 56 -4.20 13.13 4.45
C VAL A 56 -4.92 13.54 5.72
N TYR A 57 -6.07 12.93 5.97
CA TYR A 57 -6.95 13.20 7.11
C TYR A 57 -7.11 11.91 7.92
N PRO A 58 -7.56 12.04 9.19
CA PRO A 58 -7.94 10.82 9.93
C PRO A 58 -8.95 10.00 9.15
N GLY A 59 -8.80 8.67 9.20
CA GLY A 59 -9.61 7.76 8.40
C GLY A 59 -8.97 7.35 7.09
N PHE A 60 -7.96 8.08 6.63
CA PHE A 60 -7.15 7.64 5.50
C PHE A 60 -6.29 6.45 5.92
N TYR A 61 -5.75 5.75 4.92
CA TYR A 61 -4.81 4.66 5.14
C TYR A 61 -3.49 4.98 4.45
N MET A 62 -2.39 4.76 5.16
CA MET A 62 -1.05 4.81 4.56
C MET A 62 -0.60 3.39 4.31
N THR A 63 -0.12 3.12 3.09
CA THR A 63 0.46 1.83 2.74
C THR A 63 1.94 1.99 2.47
N ARG A 64 2.69 0.93 2.74
CA ARG A 64 4.11 0.92 2.39
C ARG A 64 4.51 -0.44 1.85
N MET A 65 5.44 -0.41 0.90
CA MET A 65 6.11 -1.59 0.37
C MET A 65 7.54 -1.15 0.12
N GLY A 66 8.45 -1.49 1.06
CA GLY A 66 9.79 -0.90 1.05
C GLY A 66 9.71 0.61 1.18
N ASP A 67 10.32 1.32 0.25
CA ASP A 67 10.30 2.79 0.23
C ASP A 67 9.10 3.36 -0.50
N HIS A 68 8.22 2.49 -0.99
CA HIS A 68 7.09 2.90 -1.80
C HIS A 68 5.89 3.18 -0.91
N ILE A 69 5.61 4.47 -0.70
CA ILE A 69 4.55 4.91 0.21
C ILE A 69 3.40 5.46 -0.60
N ARG A 70 2.18 5.07 -0.23
CA ARG A 70 0.95 5.62 -0.83
C ARG A 70 -0.06 5.86 0.26
N CYS A 71 -0.99 6.79 0.01
CA CYS A 71 -2.08 7.06 0.94
C CYS A 71 -3.39 7.01 0.17
N TYR A 72 -4.42 6.53 0.83
CA TYR A 72 -5.74 6.35 0.22
C TYR A 72 -6.81 6.80 1.21
N SER A 73 -7.89 7.38 0.70
CA SER A 73 -9.08 7.56 1.52
C SER A 73 -9.60 6.18 1.92
N ARG A 74 -10.42 6.14 2.98
CA ARG A 74 -10.97 4.86 3.44
C ARG A 74 -11.72 4.15 2.32
N LYS A 75 -12.56 4.89 1.58
CA LYS A 75 -13.35 4.29 0.50
C LYS A 75 -12.45 3.63 -0.54
N VAL A 76 -11.46 4.38 -1.03
CA VAL A 76 -10.58 3.87 -2.08
C VAL A 76 -9.76 2.69 -1.56
N PHE A 77 -9.29 2.78 -0.31
CA PHE A 77 -8.50 1.70 0.27
C PHE A 77 -9.31 0.41 0.32
N LEU A 78 -10.54 0.49 0.81
CA LEU A 78 -11.38 -0.71 0.93
C LEU A 78 -11.83 -1.26 -0.41
N GLU A 79 -11.82 -0.46 -1.46
CA GLU A 79 -12.10 -0.93 -2.82
C GLU A 79 -10.93 -1.70 -3.41
N GLN A 80 -9.70 -1.41 -3.01
CA GLN A 80 -8.51 -1.94 -3.66
C GLN A 80 -7.74 -2.95 -2.83
N PHE A 81 -7.99 -3.03 -1.53
CA PHE A 81 -7.21 -3.88 -0.64
C PHE A 81 -8.12 -4.70 0.26
N VAL A 82 -7.66 -5.89 0.61
CA VAL A 82 -8.28 -6.73 1.63
C VAL A 82 -7.21 -7.10 2.64
N GLN A 83 -7.64 -7.35 3.87
CA GLN A 83 -6.71 -7.81 4.90
C GLN A 83 -6.11 -9.14 4.48
N SER A 84 -4.79 -9.28 4.65
CA SER A 84 -4.12 -10.50 4.23
C SER A 84 -4.51 -11.67 5.14
N HIS A 85 -4.35 -12.85 4.60
CA HIS A 85 -4.64 -14.12 5.24
C HIS A 85 -3.50 -15.06 4.88
N PRO A 86 -3.10 -16.01 5.76
CA PRO A 86 -1.96 -16.87 5.46
C PRO A 86 -2.03 -17.56 4.10
N ASP A 87 -3.23 -18.00 3.70
CA ASP A 87 -3.38 -18.65 2.39
C ASP A 87 -3.17 -17.67 1.24
N ILE A 88 -3.60 -16.42 1.42
CA ILE A 88 -3.39 -15.38 0.41
C ILE A 88 -1.91 -15.04 0.32
N VAL A 89 -1.25 -14.91 1.47
CA VAL A 89 0.19 -14.63 1.50
C VAL A 89 0.96 -15.72 0.75
N ALA A 90 0.63 -17.00 1.02
CA ALA A 90 1.27 -18.12 0.36
C ALA A 90 1.04 -18.08 -1.15
N TRP A 91 -0.18 -17.72 -1.58
CA TRP A 91 -0.50 -17.63 -2.99
C TRP A 91 0.28 -16.49 -3.68
N VAL A 92 0.37 -15.32 -3.02
CA VAL A 92 1.12 -14.20 -3.55
C VAL A 92 2.60 -14.56 -3.71
N GLU A 93 3.16 -15.22 -2.70
CA GLU A 93 4.55 -15.64 -2.76
C GLU A 93 4.78 -16.66 -3.88
N PHE A 94 3.85 -17.60 -4.03
CA PHE A 94 3.91 -18.58 -5.11
C PHE A 94 3.91 -17.89 -6.48
N ILE A 95 3.00 -16.96 -6.70
CA ILE A 95 2.89 -16.25 -7.98
C ILE A 95 4.15 -15.44 -8.27
N ASN A 96 4.69 -14.77 -7.27
CA ASN A 96 5.81 -13.86 -7.47
C ASN A 96 7.15 -14.59 -7.59
N ASN A 97 7.26 -15.77 -6.97
CA ASN A 97 8.51 -16.55 -7.01
C ASN A 97 8.52 -17.57 -8.15
N GLY A 98 7.48 -17.69 -8.83
CA GLY A 98 7.39 -18.60 -9.98
C GLY A 98 7.02 -19.96 -9.50
N ASP A 99 7.52 -20.38 -9.61
CA ASP A 99 7.50 -21.27 -9.63
C ASP A 99 7.96 -21.80 -9.54
N GLY A 100 8.17 -21.49 -9.63
CA GLY A 100 8.68 -21.71 -9.53
C GLY A 100 9.43 -21.82 -9.60
N LYS A 101 10.11 -21.66 -9.97
CA LYS A 101 10.93 -21.68 -10.01
C LYS A 101 11.46 -21.96 -9.60
N THR A 102 11.77 -22.07 -10.01
CA THR A 102 11.99 -22.33 -9.54
C THR A 102 12.37 -22.58 -9.16
N GLN A 103 12.68 -22.88 -9.66
CA GLN A 103 12.63 -23.19 -9.21
C GLN A 103 12.77 -23.42 -8.82
N THR A 104 13.49 -23.86 -9.35
CA THR A 104 13.28 -24.08 -8.91
C THR A 104 13.41 -24.18 -8.57
N THR A 105 14.19 -24.62 -9.14
CA THR A 105 13.88 -24.77 -8.78
C THR A 105 13.93 -24.75 -8.39
N LYS A 106 14.50 -25.15 -8.72
CA LYS A 106 14.19 -25.29 -8.41
C LYS A 106 13.74 -25.37 -8.01
N GLY A 107 14.90 -26.02 -8.62
CA GLY A 107 14.20 -26.30 -8.30
C GLY A 107 13.90 -26.28 -8.07
N VAL A 108 14.47 -26.68 -8.50
CA VAL A 108 13.74 -26.76 -8.26
C VAL A 108 13.41 -26.45 -8.22
N THR A 109 14.18 -26.91 -8.57
CA THR A 109 13.44 -26.71 -8.50
C THR A 109 13.16 -26.33 -8.41
N THR A 110 13.97 -27.02 -8.78
CA THR A 110 13.26 -26.81 -8.65
C THR A 110 12.87 -26.32 -8.55
#